data_282236ae46c6f46ea6ae925de7c9ba58
#
_entry.id   282236ae46c6f46ea6ae925de7c9ba58
#
_cell.length_a   1.000
_cell.length_b   1.000
_cell.length_c   1.000
_cell.angle_alpha   90.00
_cell.angle_beta   90.00
_cell.angle_gamma   90.00
#
_symmetry.space_group_name_H-M   'P 1'
#
loop_
_entity.id
_entity.type
_entity.pdbx_description
1 polymer ?
#
loop_
_entity_poly.entity_id
_entity_poly.type
_entity_poly.pdbx_seq_one_letter_code
_entity_poly.pdbx_strand_id
1 'polypeptide(L)'
;VYKRQENDILKLAVLERHHATGNIGLGLVKGFGLKRGALASTVGHDSHNLIVIGTNDEDMLAAVHELQRIGGGICIAEDGQIRGALPLPVGGLMTNEPALMVAKQQAEMIALAREMGVPEFYSPFLTLAFLSLPVIPSLKLTDRGLVDVDSFKFIPLEVK
;
A
#
# COMPACT_ATOMS: atom_id res chain seq x y z
N VAL A 1 16.66 6.01 10.45
CA VAL A 1 15.19 5.89 10.43
C VAL A 1 14.55 7.26 10.59
N TYR A 2 14.88 8.00 11.64
CA TYR A 2 14.26 9.32 11.93
C TYR A 2 14.44 10.37 10.83
N LYS A 3 15.58 10.43 10.16
CA LYS A 3 15.83 11.39 9.06
C LYS A 3 14.99 11.14 7.81
N ARG A 4 14.43 9.93 7.63
CA ARG A 4 13.58 9.62 6.49
C ARG A 4 12.18 10.23 6.63
N GLN A 5 11.60 10.19 7.85
CA GLN A 5 10.29 10.79 8.12
C GLN A 5 10.30 12.30 8.00
N GLU A 6 11.38 12.97 8.44
CA GLU A 6 11.55 14.43 8.29
C GLU A 6 11.55 14.85 6.81
N ASN A 7 12.00 13.97 5.90
CA ASN A 7 12.05 14.21 4.46
C ASN A 7 10.86 13.60 3.70
N ASP A 8 9.82 13.08 4.39
CA ASP A 8 8.68 12.38 3.81
C ASP A 8 9.10 11.22 2.89
N ILE A 9 10.03 10.40 3.37
CA ILE A 9 10.50 9.19 2.69
C ILE A 9 9.98 7.97 3.46
N LEU A 10 9.09 7.21 2.83
CA LEU A 10 8.41 6.06 3.40
C LEU A 10 8.91 4.76 2.77
N LYS A 11 8.79 3.66 3.52
CA LYS A 11 8.98 2.31 2.98
C LYS A 11 7.77 1.90 2.18
N LEU A 12 8.00 1.25 1.04
CA LEU A 12 6.99 0.63 0.20
C LEU A 12 7.37 -0.83 -0.01
N ALA A 13 6.40 -1.72 0.11
CA ALA A 13 6.57 -3.11 -0.25
C ALA A 13 5.41 -3.60 -1.11
N VAL A 14 5.73 -4.49 -2.07
CA VAL A 14 4.75 -5.21 -2.87
C VAL A 14 4.99 -6.69 -2.69
N LEU A 15 3.98 -7.40 -2.14
CA LEU A 15 4.05 -8.81 -1.82
C LEU A 15 3.20 -9.60 -2.81
N GLU A 16 3.79 -10.61 -3.44
CA GLU A 16 3.06 -11.57 -4.26
C GLU A 16 2.07 -12.36 -3.39
N ARG A 17 0.82 -12.55 -3.86
CA ARG A 17 -0.22 -13.21 -3.08
C ARG A 17 -1.03 -14.27 -3.85
N HIS A 18 -0.74 -14.49 -5.12
CA HIS A 18 -1.54 -15.37 -6.00
C HIS A 18 -0.98 -16.76 -6.11
N HIS A 19 0.34 -16.91 -6.00
CA HIS A 19 1.06 -18.16 -6.27
C HIS A 19 1.94 -18.61 -5.11
N ALA A 20 1.94 -17.89 -3.99
CA ALA A 20 2.77 -18.18 -2.81
C ALA A 20 4.28 -18.32 -3.17
N THR A 21 4.76 -17.47 -4.07
CA THR A 21 6.17 -17.49 -4.51
C THR A 21 7.13 -16.98 -3.43
N GLY A 22 6.62 -16.21 -2.47
CA GLY A 22 7.43 -15.49 -1.48
C GLY A 22 8.12 -14.24 -2.04
N ASN A 23 7.82 -13.82 -3.26
CA ASN A 23 8.38 -12.61 -3.84
C ASN A 23 7.91 -11.36 -3.08
N ILE A 24 8.87 -10.50 -2.74
CA ILE A 24 8.63 -9.21 -2.09
C ILE A 24 9.53 -8.17 -2.75
N GLY A 25 8.93 -7.20 -3.43
CA GLY A 25 9.62 -6.00 -3.89
C GLY A 25 9.66 -4.95 -2.79
N LEU A 26 10.82 -4.35 -2.57
CA LEU A 26 11.02 -3.27 -1.59
C LEU A 26 11.43 -1.99 -2.29
N GLY A 27 10.90 -0.85 -1.82
CA GLY A 27 11.18 0.46 -2.36
C GLY A 27 11.02 1.58 -1.36
N LEU A 28 11.31 2.78 -1.82
CA LEU A 28 11.11 4.02 -1.07
C LEU A 28 10.22 4.97 -1.88
N VAL A 29 9.30 5.64 -1.19
CA VAL A 29 8.42 6.66 -1.77
C VAL A 29 8.62 7.97 -1.06
N LYS A 30 8.74 9.06 -1.81
CA LYS A 30 8.81 10.42 -1.29
C LYS A 30 7.54 11.19 -1.63
N GLY A 31 7.04 11.98 -0.68
CA GLY A 31 5.93 12.90 -0.94
C GLY A 31 4.54 12.30 -0.72
N PHE A 32 4.43 11.13 -0.08
CA PHE A 32 3.13 10.52 0.23
C PHE A 32 2.43 11.19 1.42
N GLY A 33 3.20 11.78 2.33
CA GLY A 33 2.72 12.59 3.44
C GLY A 33 2.36 11.84 4.72
N LEU A 34 2.37 10.49 4.71
CA LEU A 34 2.08 9.69 5.90
C LEU A 34 3.14 9.92 6.99
N LYS A 35 2.71 10.36 8.19
CA LYS A 35 3.61 10.70 9.29
C LYS A 35 3.74 9.61 10.34
N ARG A 36 2.81 8.69 10.40
CA ARG A 36 2.80 7.56 11.33
C ARG A 36 2.00 6.40 10.77
N GLY A 37 2.26 5.19 11.24
CA GLY A 37 1.53 4.00 10.86
C GLY A 37 1.83 3.45 9.46
N ALA A 38 0.91 2.65 8.95
CA ALA A 38 0.96 2.02 7.64
C ALA A 38 -0.41 1.91 6.98
N LEU A 39 -0.44 1.99 5.65
CA LEU A 39 -1.58 1.73 4.79
C LEU A 39 -1.28 0.53 3.90
N ALA A 40 -2.24 -0.39 3.78
CA ALA A 40 -2.10 -1.55 2.91
C ALA A 40 -3.36 -1.80 2.08
N SER A 41 -3.19 -2.37 0.89
CA SER A 41 -4.29 -2.72 -0.01
C SER A 41 -3.95 -3.92 -0.87
N THR A 42 -4.95 -4.76 -1.16
CA THR A 42 -4.88 -5.77 -2.22
C THR A 42 -5.50 -5.30 -3.53
N VAL A 43 -6.03 -4.06 -3.55
CA VAL A 43 -6.51 -3.42 -4.77
C VAL A 43 -5.35 -2.63 -5.36
N GLY A 44 -4.59 -3.26 -6.25
CA GLY A 44 -3.40 -2.68 -6.89
C GLY A 44 -3.33 -3.03 -8.36
N HIS A 45 -3.32 -2.04 -9.23
CA HIS A 45 -3.27 -2.23 -10.68
C HIS A 45 -1.90 -2.74 -11.14
N ASP A 46 -1.81 -3.68 -12.06
CA ASP A 46 -2.84 -4.61 -12.59
C ASP A 46 -2.81 -5.95 -11.87
N SER A 47 -1.68 -6.24 -11.21
CA SER A 47 -1.40 -7.55 -10.61
C SER A 47 -2.27 -7.86 -9.39
N HIS A 48 -2.82 -6.83 -8.75
CA HIS A 48 -3.52 -6.95 -7.48
C HIS A 48 -2.74 -7.71 -6.39
N ASN A 49 -1.42 -7.57 -6.43
CA ASN A 49 -0.54 -7.97 -5.34
C ASN A 49 -0.81 -7.11 -4.10
N LEU A 50 -0.45 -7.60 -2.93
CA LEU A 50 -0.59 -6.80 -1.72
C LEU A 50 0.47 -5.68 -1.72
N ILE A 51 0.02 -4.44 -1.65
CA ILE A 51 0.89 -3.27 -1.55
C ILE A 51 0.74 -2.63 -0.18
N VAL A 52 1.87 -2.28 0.45
CA VAL A 52 1.89 -1.64 1.76
C VAL A 52 2.92 -0.52 1.80
N ILE A 53 2.51 0.62 2.35
CA ILE A 53 3.37 1.78 2.62
C ILE A 53 3.33 2.10 4.11
N GLY A 54 4.48 2.43 4.70
CA GLY A 54 4.51 2.71 6.13
C GLY A 54 5.74 3.45 6.61
N THR A 55 5.64 3.97 7.81
CA THR A 55 6.72 4.67 8.52
C THR A 55 7.66 3.72 9.25
N ASN A 56 7.18 2.53 9.60
CA ASN A 56 7.94 1.49 10.31
C ASN A 56 7.49 0.09 9.90
N ASP A 57 8.29 -0.91 10.22
CA ASP A 57 8.06 -2.29 9.81
C ASP A 57 6.95 -2.97 10.62
N GLU A 58 6.78 -2.60 11.89
CA GLU A 58 5.78 -3.19 12.78
C GLU A 58 4.37 -2.93 12.27
N ASP A 59 4.06 -1.67 11.94
CA ASP A 59 2.75 -1.29 11.40
C ASP A 59 2.52 -1.88 10.01
N MET A 60 3.57 -1.93 9.17
CA MET A 60 3.48 -2.56 7.85
C MET A 60 3.14 -4.05 7.97
N LEU A 61 3.80 -4.77 8.88
CA LEU A 61 3.52 -6.19 9.12
C LEU A 61 2.14 -6.41 9.70
N ALA A 62 1.71 -5.57 10.67
CA ALA A 62 0.37 -5.65 11.24
C ALA A 62 -0.71 -5.51 10.15
N ALA A 63 -0.57 -4.53 9.25
CA ALA A 63 -1.49 -4.31 8.13
C ALA A 63 -1.49 -5.48 7.14
N VAL A 64 -0.32 -6.05 6.82
CA VAL A 64 -0.20 -7.21 5.92
C VAL A 64 -0.88 -8.44 6.51
N HIS A 65 -0.61 -8.76 7.78
CA HIS A 65 -1.22 -9.89 8.47
C HIS A 65 -2.74 -9.75 8.57
N GLU A 66 -3.25 -8.54 8.81
CA GLU A 66 -4.69 -8.31 8.82
C GLU A 66 -5.32 -8.56 7.45
N LEU A 67 -4.73 -8.05 6.36
CA LEU A 67 -5.22 -8.32 5.02
C LEU A 67 -5.18 -9.81 4.67
N GLN A 68 -4.18 -10.53 5.12
CA GLN A 68 -4.12 -11.98 4.99
C GLN A 68 -5.27 -12.66 5.75
N ARG A 69 -5.53 -12.24 6.99
CA ARG A 69 -6.59 -12.78 7.85
C ARG A 69 -7.99 -12.58 7.29
N ILE A 70 -8.27 -11.39 6.71
CA ILE A 70 -9.60 -11.04 6.18
C ILE A 70 -9.81 -11.44 4.70
N GLY A 71 -8.82 -12.04 4.06
CA GLY A 71 -8.89 -12.47 2.66
C GLY A 71 -8.64 -11.35 1.65
N GLY A 72 -8.06 -10.23 2.08
CA GLY A 72 -7.76 -9.05 1.27
C GLY A 72 -8.69 -7.89 1.54
N GLY A 73 -8.36 -6.73 0.95
CA GLY A 73 -9.09 -5.49 1.17
C GLY A 73 -8.16 -4.29 1.35
N ILE A 74 -8.57 -3.39 2.22
CA ILE A 74 -7.83 -2.19 2.61
C ILE A 74 -7.64 -2.20 4.12
N CYS A 75 -6.44 -1.84 4.60
CA CYS A 75 -6.12 -1.83 6.02
C CYS A 75 -5.26 -0.62 6.40
N ILE A 76 -5.48 -0.12 7.61
CA ILE A 76 -4.65 0.89 8.27
C ILE A 76 -4.21 0.34 9.63
N ALA A 77 -2.91 0.42 9.91
CA ALA A 77 -2.32 0.06 11.19
C ALA A 77 -1.50 1.22 11.77
N GLU A 78 -1.47 1.32 13.09
CA GLU A 78 -0.69 2.29 13.86
C GLU A 78 -0.35 1.70 15.22
N ASP A 79 0.90 1.84 15.67
CA ASP A 79 1.42 1.31 16.94
C ASP A 79 1.16 -0.21 17.11
N GLY A 80 1.36 -0.98 16.02
CA GLY A 80 1.11 -2.41 15.96
C GLY A 80 -0.37 -2.82 16.02
N GLN A 81 -1.30 -1.87 16.03
CA GLN A 81 -2.74 -2.11 16.13
C GLN A 81 -3.47 -1.76 14.83
N ILE A 82 -4.52 -2.52 14.52
CA ILE A 82 -5.38 -2.22 13.38
C ILE A 82 -6.32 -1.07 13.74
N ARG A 83 -6.20 0.05 13.04
CA ARG A 83 -7.04 1.24 13.21
C ARG A 83 -8.32 1.17 12.37
N GLY A 84 -8.26 0.47 11.27
CA GLY A 84 -9.40 0.24 10.39
C GLY A 84 -9.10 -0.77 9.30
N ALA A 85 -10.15 -1.48 8.87
CA ALA A 85 -10.08 -2.40 7.75
C ALA A 85 -11.39 -2.40 6.96
N LEU A 86 -11.26 -2.52 5.64
CA LEU A 86 -12.37 -2.77 4.72
C LEU A 86 -12.13 -4.14 4.05
N PRO A 87 -12.81 -5.20 4.52
CA PRO A 87 -12.66 -6.53 3.94
C PRO A 87 -13.22 -6.62 2.52
N LEU A 88 -12.44 -7.22 1.62
CA LEU A 88 -12.83 -7.53 0.25
C LEU A 88 -12.54 -9.02 -0.01
N PRO A 89 -13.33 -9.94 0.61
CA PRO A 89 -13.00 -11.38 0.62
C PRO A 89 -13.13 -12.07 -0.73
N VAL A 90 -13.79 -11.44 -1.70
CA VAL A 90 -13.92 -12.01 -3.05
C VAL A 90 -12.71 -11.61 -3.89
N GLY A 91 -11.72 -12.50 -3.92
CA GLY A 91 -10.46 -12.30 -4.64
C GLY A 91 -9.56 -11.18 -4.09
N GLY A 92 -9.88 -10.62 -2.91
CA GLY A 92 -9.19 -9.45 -2.36
C GLY A 92 -9.58 -8.13 -3.02
N LEU A 93 -10.68 -8.12 -3.79
CA LEU A 93 -11.06 -6.99 -4.66
C LEU A 93 -12.52 -6.57 -4.48
N MET A 94 -13.39 -7.49 -4.09
CA MET A 94 -14.82 -7.28 -4.03
C MET A 94 -15.41 -7.84 -2.74
N THR A 95 -16.57 -7.35 -2.40
CA THR A 95 -17.39 -7.83 -1.28
C THR A 95 -18.85 -7.96 -1.71
N ASN A 96 -19.61 -8.75 -0.98
CA ASN A 96 -21.06 -8.86 -1.13
C ASN A 96 -21.84 -7.92 -0.18
N GLU A 97 -21.12 -7.07 0.56
CA GLU A 97 -21.74 -6.06 1.41
C GLU A 97 -22.46 -4.98 0.56
N PRO A 98 -23.55 -4.39 1.09
CA PRO A 98 -24.25 -3.30 0.41
C PRO A 98 -23.33 -2.13 0.07
N ALA A 99 -23.47 -1.56 -1.13
CA ALA A 99 -22.60 -0.47 -1.63
C ALA A 99 -22.54 0.74 -0.67
N LEU A 100 -23.64 1.09 0.00
CA LEU A 100 -23.67 2.16 1.00
C LEU A 100 -22.79 1.86 2.22
N MET A 101 -22.71 0.62 2.66
CA MET A 101 -21.85 0.19 3.75
C MET A 101 -20.39 0.32 3.34
N VAL A 102 -20.04 -0.18 2.16
CA VAL A 102 -18.69 -0.08 1.59
C VAL A 102 -18.25 1.37 1.44
N ALA A 103 -19.12 2.23 0.88
CA ALA A 103 -18.85 3.65 0.71
C ALA A 103 -18.58 4.36 2.06
N LYS A 104 -19.38 4.03 3.09
CA LYS A 104 -19.17 4.56 4.44
C LYS A 104 -17.85 4.12 5.03
N GLN A 105 -17.53 2.83 5.00
CA GLN A 105 -16.28 2.29 5.50
C GLN A 105 -15.08 2.88 4.74
N GLN A 106 -15.17 3.02 3.42
CA GLN A 106 -14.11 3.64 2.63
C GLN A 106 -13.89 5.10 3.02
N ALA A 107 -14.97 5.86 3.27
CA ALA A 107 -14.86 7.24 3.74
C ALA A 107 -14.16 7.33 5.11
N GLU A 108 -14.50 6.42 6.04
CA GLU A 108 -13.85 6.32 7.35
C GLU A 108 -12.35 5.99 7.20
N MET A 109 -11.99 5.07 6.32
CA MET A 109 -10.59 4.73 6.02
C MET A 109 -9.82 5.92 5.44
N ILE A 110 -10.44 6.69 4.55
CA ILE A 110 -9.84 7.92 4.00
C ILE A 110 -9.64 8.95 5.11
N ALA A 111 -10.62 9.15 5.99
CA ALA A 111 -10.51 10.08 7.11
C ALA A 111 -9.35 9.70 8.05
N LEU A 112 -9.22 8.42 8.40
CA LEU A 112 -8.08 7.92 9.19
C LEU A 112 -6.73 8.19 8.51
N ALA A 113 -6.61 7.92 7.21
CA ALA A 113 -5.39 8.22 6.47
C ALA A 113 -5.04 9.72 6.50
N ARG A 114 -6.06 10.61 6.47
CA ARG A 114 -5.88 12.07 6.63
C ARG A 114 -5.34 12.44 8.02
N GLU A 115 -5.91 11.87 9.08
CA GLU A 115 -5.43 12.07 10.46
C GLU A 115 -3.97 11.63 10.62
N MET A 116 -3.56 10.62 9.87
CA MET A 116 -2.18 10.10 9.86
C MET A 116 -1.23 10.92 8.98
N GLY A 117 -1.72 11.97 8.32
CA GLY A 117 -0.91 12.97 7.61
C GLY A 117 -1.00 12.94 6.08
N VAL A 118 -1.72 12.01 5.47
CA VAL A 118 -1.86 11.99 4.00
C VAL A 118 -2.62 13.23 3.51
N PRO A 119 -2.05 14.03 2.59
CA PRO A 119 -2.65 15.28 2.14
C PRO A 119 -4.00 15.12 1.45
N GLU A 120 -4.86 16.12 1.54
CA GLU A 120 -6.23 16.08 0.99
C GLU A 120 -6.29 15.93 -0.52
N PHE A 121 -5.30 16.43 -1.24
CA PHE A 121 -5.26 16.33 -2.71
C PHE A 121 -4.91 14.92 -3.23
N TYR A 122 -4.47 14.01 -2.36
CA TYR A 122 -4.30 12.59 -2.72
C TYR A 122 -5.56 11.79 -2.39
N SER A 123 -5.86 10.79 -3.22
CA SER A 123 -6.70 9.66 -2.84
C SER A 123 -5.79 8.56 -2.27
N PRO A 124 -5.74 8.31 -0.95
CA PRO A 124 -4.68 7.51 -0.34
C PRO A 124 -4.50 6.13 -0.99
N PHE A 125 -5.59 5.38 -1.09
CA PHE A 125 -5.55 4.00 -1.58
C PHE A 125 -5.44 3.92 -3.10
N LEU A 126 -6.01 4.88 -3.84
CA LEU A 126 -5.85 4.96 -5.28
C LEU A 126 -4.41 5.33 -5.64
N THR A 127 -3.82 6.30 -4.94
CA THR A 127 -2.41 6.66 -5.10
C THR A 127 -1.52 5.45 -4.81
N LEU A 128 -1.79 4.74 -3.71
CA LEU A 128 -1.05 3.53 -3.35
C LEU A 128 -1.15 2.47 -4.47
N ALA A 129 -2.35 2.22 -5.01
CA ALA A 129 -2.57 1.26 -6.09
C ALA A 129 -1.75 1.57 -7.35
N PHE A 130 -1.56 2.85 -7.68
CA PHE A 130 -0.80 3.27 -8.86
C PHE A 130 0.73 3.22 -8.66
N LEU A 131 1.23 3.10 -7.44
CA LEU A 131 2.67 2.92 -7.19
C LEU A 131 3.18 1.57 -7.68
N SER A 132 2.30 0.59 -7.89
CA SER A 132 2.64 -0.74 -8.40
C SER A 132 2.23 -0.98 -9.86
N LEU A 133 1.78 0.05 -10.59
CA LEU A 133 1.33 -0.08 -11.99
C LEU A 133 2.44 0.23 -12.98
N PRO A 134 3.15 -0.77 -13.55
CA PRO A 134 4.35 -0.58 -14.37
C PRO A 134 4.05 -0.18 -15.82
N VAL A 135 2.98 0.61 -16.05
CA VAL A 135 2.60 1.15 -17.36
C VAL A 135 2.43 2.66 -17.32
N ILE A 136 2.61 3.28 -16.15
CA ILE A 136 2.57 4.74 -15.99
C ILE A 136 3.96 5.22 -15.54
N PRO A 137 4.63 6.14 -16.26
CA PRO A 137 5.91 6.70 -15.87
C PRO A 137 5.89 7.33 -14.46
N SER A 138 7.08 7.44 -13.80
CA SER A 138 8.38 6.94 -14.26
C SER A 138 8.77 5.64 -13.57
N LEU A 139 8.88 5.63 -12.21
CA LEU A 139 9.28 4.46 -11.45
C LEU A 139 8.08 3.79 -10.79
N LYS A 140 8.04 2.47 -10.84
CA LYS A 140 7.01 1.66 -10.19
C LYS A 140 7.62 0.46 -9.49
N LEU A 141 7.00 0.05 -8.40
CA LEU A 141 7.43 -1.12 -7.64
C LEU A 141 6.51 -2.30 -7.91
N THR A 142 7.10 -3.45 -8.25
CA THR A 142 6.39 -4.73 -8.34
C THR A 142 6.91 -5.70 -7.28
N ASP A 143 6.27 -6.85 -7.10
CA ASP A 143 6.79 -7.94 -6.26
C ASP A 143 8.16 -8.45 -6.70
N ARG A 144 8.56 -8.18 -7.94
CA ARG A 144 9.83 -8.60 -8.56
C ARG A 144 10.92 -7.53 -8.48
N GLY A 145 10.60 -6.32 -8.04
CA GLY A 145 11.52 -5.20 -7.89
C GLY A 145 11.07 -3.89 -8.52
N LEU A 146 11.96 -2.92 -8.51
CA LEU A 146 11.74 -1.59 -9.04
C LEU A 146 11.85 -1.58 -10.57
N VAL A 147 10.85 -1.01 -11.23
CA VAL A 147 10.76 -0.90 -12.68
C VAL A 147 10.92 0.56 -13.11
N ASP A 148 11.86 0.81 -14.00
CA ASP A 148 11.88 2.03 -14.80
C ASP A 148 10.94 1.83 -16.00
N VAL A 149 9.79 2.49 -15.95
CA VAL A 149 8.73 2.32 -16.93
C VAL A 149 9.12 2.93 -18.29
N ASP A 150 9.92 4.00 -18.27
CA ASP A 150 10.34 4.67 -19.51
C ASP A 150 11.28 3.79 -20.35
N SER A 151 12.16 3.02 -19.69
CA SER A 151 13.05 2.03 -20.36
C SER A 151 12.51 0.60 -20.33
N PHE A 152 11.43 0.34 -19.62
CA PHE A 152 10.81 -0.99 -19.42
C PHE A 152 11.78 -2.03 -18.86
N LYS A 153 12.58 -1.63 -17.84
CA LYS A 153 13.62 -2.47 -17.24
C LYS A 153 13.54 -2.47 -15.71
N PHE A 154 13.92 -3.60 -15.12
CA PHE A 154 14.20 -3.62 -13.69
C PHE A 154 15.50 -2.87 -13.41
N ILE A 155 15.47 -2.04 -12.37
CA ILE A 155 16.63 -1.27 -11.92
C ILE A 155 16.91 -1.55 -10.44
N PRO A 156 18.18 -1.44 -9.98
CA PRO A 156 18.49 -1.57 -8.58
C PRO A 156 17.89 -0.40 -7.78
N LEU A 157 17.53 -0.67 -6.52
CA LEU A 157 17.06 0.37 -5.60
C LEU A 157 18.19 1.34 -5.24
N GLU A 158 19.44 0.86 -5.18
CA GLU A 158 20.61 1.66 -4.87
C GLU A 158 21.34 2.03 -6.19
N VAL A 159 21.58 3.34 -6.35
CA VAL A 159 22.45 3.87 -7.41
C VAL A 159 23.85 3.98 -6.82
N LYS A 160 24.82 3.29 -7.45
CA LYS A 160 26.22 3.38 -7.08
C LYS A 160 26.86 4.64 -7.67
#